data_8f7263a9b579eb15e5c7c30719fea78a
#
_entry.id   8f7263a9b579eb15e5c7c30719fea78a
#
_cell.length_a   1.000
_cell.length_b   1.000
_cell.length_c   1.000
_cell.angle_alpha   90.00
_cell.angle_beta   90.00
_cell.angle_gamma   90.00
#
_symmetry.space_group_name_H-M   'P 1'
#
loop_
_entity.id
_entity.type
_entity.pdbx_description
1 polymer ?
#
loop_
_entity_poly.entity_id
_entity_poly.type
_entity_poly.pdbx_seq_one_letter_code
_entity_poly.pdbx_strand_id
1 'polypeptide(L)'
;EEQRQMRLLDTATLFFFLQFDAAYGLGPKNDLKHHGRELQLSKLAGYQPLSDISTISKIDLDMAQILNAVGVGNYAEAAKAYNNGTNVPGITLASMSTTAQATMVNCGARCPYSTFKKYLDYYGVADYGHRITQSAFDLTATQGLLRFNSNFTGITNVGRAELVKKGAVNFNSFAYVIREMEVAITSCKAGSRPIPSWDSAFAVYAGSLEGVDGSGSGNMLYDLAEKRCVNFKACGPNADEINGTAYTNVQVVNLFSKGQLELSKADCVAAEATKVEIEKMMLIPFIHGLLRYSWILKYESPGGDKIASEGLNFATVMLPLIHTCSASDAEILSENMKYGGNVSFVAVKSLLEKNYGCLGVKCDQIGGLFDTVTNSYRTDAAPCKELPQKLAGYQPLSDISTISKIDLDMAQILNAVGVGNYAEAAKAYNNGTNVPGITLASMSTTAQATMVNCGARCPYSTF
;
A
#
# COMPACT_ATOMS: atom_id res chain seq x y z
N GLU A 1 25.33 30.97 23.21
CA GLU A 1 24.89 31.27 21.81
C GLU A 1 24.12 30.12 21.18
N GLU A 2 24.56 28.87 21.35
CA GLU A 2 23.83 27.66 20.88
C GLU A 2 22.47 27.48 21.55
N GLN A 3 22.29 27.80 22.81
CA GLN A 3 21.02 27.72 23.53
C GLN A 3 20.00 28.79 23.10
N ARG A 4 20.47 29.89 22.52
CA ARG A 4 19.60 30.95 21.98
C ARG A 4 19.07 30.61 20.57
N GLN A 5 19.83 29.88 19.77
CA GLN A 5 19.35 29.39 18.47
C GLN A 5 18.32 28.27 18.59
N MET A 6 18.47 27.40 19.59
CA MET A 6 17.50 26.31 19.84
C MET A 6 16.10 26.82 20.29
N ARG A 7 16.05 27.95 21.01
CA ARG A 7 14.75 28.55 21.40
C ARG A 7 14.06 29.31 20.27
N LEU A 8 14.78 29.77 19.25
CA LEU A 8 14.21 30.44 18.07
C LEU A 8 13.63 29.44 17.07
N LEU A 9 14.16 28.21 17.01
CA LEU A 9 13.63 27.14 16.18
C LEU A 9 12.30 26.59 16.72
N ASP A 10 12.15 26.46 18.04
CA ASP A 10 10.90 26.01 18.67
C ASP A 10 9.73 26.99 18.45
N THR A 11 10.01 28.31 18.46
CA THR A 11 8.98 29.33 18.23
C THR A 11 8.57 29.43 16.75
N ALA A 12 9.46 29.20 15.81
CA ALA A 12 9.14 29.23 14.37
C ALA A 12 8.29 28.03 13.96
N THR A 13 8.54 26.85 14.53
CA THR A 13 7.75 25.65 14.29
C THR A 13 6.33 25.78 14.84
N LEU A 14 6.17 26.37 16.02
CA LEU A 14 4.86 26.64 16.62
C LEU A 14 4.06 27.70 15.83
N PHE A 15 4.74 28.71 15.28
CA PHE A 15 4.09 29.75 14.45
C PHE A 15 3.61 29.23 13.10
N PHE A 16 4.30 28.24 12.51
CA PHE A 16 3.89 27.62 11.24
C PHE A 16 2.62 26.78 11.40
N PHE A 17 2.47 26.08 12.53
CA PHE A 17 1.24 25.33 12.83
C PHE A 17 0.03 26.27 13.08
N LEU A 18 0.25 27.46 13.67
CA LEU A 18 -0.82 28.42 13.92
C LEU A 18 -1.26 29.20 12.64
N GLN A 19 -0.39 29.34 11.65
CA GLN A 19 -0.77 29.99 10.38
C GLN A 19 -1.59 29.10 9.46
N PHE A 20 -1.49 27.77 9.59
CA PHE A 20 -2.32 26.85 8.79
C PHE A 20 -3.78 26.79 9.27
N ASP A 21 -4.04 26.95 10.57
CA ASP A 21 -5.41 27.05 11.09
C ASP A 21 -6.17 28.30 10.56
N ALA A 22 -5.45 29.35 10.21
CA ALA A 22 -6.05 30.57 9.66
C ALA A 22 -6.42 30.47 8.17
N ALA A 23 -5.77 29.57 7.42
CA ALA A 23 -6.04 29.37 5.98
C ALA A 23 -7.31 28.55 5.72
N TYR A 24 -7.78 27.79 6.71
CA TYR A 24 -8.99 26.97 6.60
C TYR A 24 -10.25 27.58 7.22
N GLY A 25 -10.22 28.86 7.57
CA GLY A 25 -11.41 29.57 8.06
C GLY A 25 -11.94 29.07 9.40
N LEU A 26 -11.11 28.43 10.23
CA LEU A 26 -11.46 27.99 11.58
C LEU A 26 -11.30 29.18 12.56
N GLY A 27 -12.29 30.10 12.55
CA GLY A 27 -12.37 31.18 13.51
C GLY A 27 -12.46 30.68 14.96
N PRO A 28 -12.17 31.57 15.94
CA PRO A 28 -12.22 31.21 17.35
C PRO A 28 -13.62 30.76 17.76
N LYS A 29 -13.66 29.82 18.71
CA LYS A 29 -14.89 29.28 19.32
C LYS A 29 -15.98 30.34 19.48
N ASN A 30 -16.91 30.43 18.54
CA ASN A 30 -18.20 31.02 18.78
C ASN A 30 -19.28 30.15 18.14
N ASP A 31 -20.10 29.59 19.04
CA ASP A 31 -21.51 29.27 18.85
C ASP A 31 -21.91 28.13 17.88
N LEU A 32 -21.54 26.90 18.25
CA LEU A 32 -22.36 25.73 17.88
C LEU A 32 -23.55 25.50 18.85
N LYS A 33 -23.93 26.51 19.65
CA LYS A 33 -25.06 26.45 20.60
C LYS A 33 -26.15 27.46 20.34
N HIS A 34 -26.55 27.67 19.09
CA HIS A 34 -27.82 28.32 18.82
C HIS A 34 -28.41 27.78 17.50
N HIS A 35 -29.35 26.97 17.66
CA HIS A 35 -30.41 26.36 16.87
C HIS A 35 -30.24 24.85 16.84
N GLY A 36 -31.14 24.13 17.49
CA GLY A 36 -31.17 22.68 17.66
C GLY A 36 -31.36 21.85 16.39
N ARG A 37 -30.46 22.04 15.42
CA ARG A 37 -30.10 21.10 14.37
C ARG A 37 -28.61 20.87 14.50
N GLU A 38 -28.18 19.76 15.09
CA GLU A 38 -26.88 19.22 14.76
C GLU A 38 -26.82 19.17 13.24
N LEU A 39 -25.88 19.92 12.64
CA LEU A 39 -25.55 19.76 11.23
C LEU A 39 -25.01 18.33 11.09
N GLN A 40 -25.89 17.41 10.73
CA GLN A 40 -25.49 16.05 10.43
C GLN A 40 -24.63 16.12 9.17
N LEU A 41 -23.31 16.02 9.34
CA LEU A 41 -22.37 15.99 8.23
C LEU A 41 -22.69 14.80 7.33
N SER A 42 -22.69 15.00 6.02
CA SER A 42 -22.98 13.95 5.06
C SER A 42 -21.90 12.87 5.10
N LYS A 43 -22.31 11.62 5.01
CA LYS A 43 -21.37 10.50 4.81
C LYS A 43 -20.64 10.65 3.47
N LEU A 44 -19.46 10.05 3.39
CA LEU A 44 -18.70 9.92 2.18
C LEU A 44 -18.25 8.46 2.05
N ALA A 45 -18.63 7.80 0.97
CA ALA A 45 -18.28 6.40 0.70
C ALA A 45 -18.47 5.46 1.92
N GLY A 46 -19.58 5.64 2.65
CA GLY A 46 -19.89 4.89 3.87
C GLY A 46 -19.27 5.41 5.16
N TYR A 47 -18.24 6.23 5.10
CA TYR A 47 -17.58 6.84 6.27
C TYR A 47 -18.39 8.03 6.80
N GLN A 48 -18.53 8.13 8.13
CA GLN A 48 -19.17 9.27 8.80
C GLN A 48 -18.11 10.23 9.33
N PRO A 49 -17.83 11.37 8.67
CA PRO A 49 -16.90 12.36 9.20
C PRO A 49 -17.48 13.07 10.43
N LEU A 50 -16.61 13.52 11.33
CA LEU A 50 -16.91 14.37 12.49
C LEU A 50 -16.46 15.83 12.26
N SER A 51 -15.83 16.12 11.13
CA SER A 51 -15.48 17.47 10.68
C SER A 51 -16.00 17.73 9.27
N ASP A 52 -16.08 18.99 8.87
CA ASP A 52 -16.49 19.35 7.52
C ASP A 52 -15.38 19.01 6.50
N ILE A 53 -15.67 18.07 5.63
CA ILE A 53 -14.80 17.61 4.54
C ILE A 53 -15.34 18.00 3.15
N SER A 54 -16.41 18.78 3.09
CA SER A 54 -17.13 19.10 1.85
C SER A 54 -16.28 19.85 0.83
N THR A 55 -15.27 20.57 1.29
CA THR A 55 -14.34 21.30 0.41
C THR A 55 -13.19 20.38 -0.05
N ILE A 56 -12.49 19.74 0.88
CA ILE A 56 -11.28 18.95 0.54
C ILE A 56 -11.61 17.71 -0.30
N SER A 57 -12.78 17.10 -0.12
CA SER A 57 -13.22 15.97 -0.94
C SER A 57 -13.36 16.32 -2.42
N LYS A 58 -13.56 17.59 -2.77
CA LYS A 58 -13.68 18.08 -4.17
C LYS A 58 -12.36 18.07 -4.96
N ILE A 59 -11.26 17.62 -4.37
CA ILE A 59 -10.00 17.47 -5.11
C ILE A 59 -10.13 16.48 -6.29
N ASP A 60 -11.07 15.56 -6.21
CA ASP A 60 -11.39 14.62 -7.29
C ASP A 60 -12.05 15.31 -8.49
N LEU A 61 -12.67 16.48 -8.31
CA LEU A 61 -13.17 17.30 -9.43
C LEU A 61 -12.01 17.90 -10.24
N ASP A 62 -10.90 18.28 -9.59
CA ASP A 62 -9.68 18.69 -10.30
C ASP A 62 -9.10 17.49 -11.07
N MET A 63 -9.15 16.27 -10.47
CA MET A 63 -8.76 15.05 -11.17
C MET A 63 -9.67 14.76 -12.37
N ALA A 64 -10.98 14.94 -12.25
CA ALA A 64 -11.92 14.80 -13.36
C ALA A 64 -11.62 15.77 -14.50
N GLN A 65 -11.22 17.02 -14.19
CA GLN A 65 -10.78 17.99 -15.20
C GLN A 65 -9.52 17.50 -15.94
N ILE A 66 -8.54 16.97 -15.21
CA ILE A 66 -7.34 16.38 -15.83
C ILE A 66 -7.74 15.24 -16.77
N LEU A 67 -8.59 14.30 -16.31
CA LEU A 67 -9.04 13.17 -17.12
C LEU A 67 -9.74 13.61 -18.40
N ASN A 68 -10.63 14.58 -18.32
CA ASN A 68 -11.32 15.14 -19.48
C ASN A 68 -10.33 15.79 -20.45
N ALA A 69 -9.41 16.60 -19.96
CA ALA A 69 -8.43 17.28 -20.78
C ALA A 69 -7.45 16.32 -21.48
N VAL A 70 -6.90 15.33 -20.79
CA VAL A 70 -6.02 14.33 -21.42
C VAL A 70 -6.79 13.43 -22.38
N GLY A 71 -8.08 13.18 -22.14
CA GLY A 71 -8.95 12.40 -23.02
C GLY A 71 -9.11 12.99 -24.41
N VAL A 72 -9.01 14.32 -24.53
CA VAL A 72 -9.04 15.05 -25.81
C VAL A 72 -7.65 15.55 -26.24
N GLY A 73 -6.59 15.11 -25.57
CA GLY A 73 -5.20 15.49 -25.90
C GLY A 73 -4.81 16.92 -25.50
N ASN A 74 -5.61 17.61 -24.68
CA ASN A 74 -5.32 18.96 -24.19
C ASN A 74 -4.48 18.94 -22.92
N TYR A 75 -3.19 18.65 -23.06
CA TYR A 75 -2.25 18.55 -21.95
C TYR A 75 -1.95 19.89 -21.27
N ALA A 76 -2.11 21.00 -21.96
CA ALA A 76 -1.95 22.32 -21.38
C ALA A 76 -3.04 22.61 -20.33
N GLU A 77 -4.30 22.30 -20.63
CA GLU A 77 -5.40 22.43 -19.67
C GLU A 77 -5.29 21.41 -18.53
N ALA A 78 -4.88 20.17 -18.84
CA ALA A 78 -4.61 19.16 -17.81
C ALA A 78 -3.51 19.62 -16.85
N ALA A 79 -2.40 20.16 -17.34
CA ALA A 79 -1.33 20.72 -16.51
C ALA A 79 -1.79 21.90 -15.66
N LYS A 80 -2.66 22.75 -16.20
CA LYS A 80 -3.26 23.87 -15.44
C LYS A 80 -4.15 23.35 -14.31
N ALA A 81 -5.02 22.36 -14.56
CA ALA A 81 -5.84 21.74 -13.52
C ALA A 81 -4.96 21.06 -12.45
N TYR A 82 -3.91 20.37 -12.85
CA TYR A 82 -2.96 19.71 -11.95
C TYR A 82 -2.21 20.70 -11.05
N ASN A 83 -1.67 21.79 -11.62
CA ASN A 83 -0.81 22.74 -10.90
C ASN A 83 -1.59 23.82 -10.13
N ASN A 84 -2.70 24.27 -10.67
CA ASN A 84 -3.44 25.39 -10.09
C ASN A 84 -4.72 24.96 -9.36
N GLY A 85 -5.36 23.87 -9.78
CA GLY A 85 -6.65 23.43 -9.26
C GLY A 85 -7.71 24.52 -9.33
N THR A 86 -8.94 24.20 -9.02
CA THR A 86 -10.04 25.20 -8.91
C THR A 86 -11.07 24.82 -7.84
N ASN A 87 -11.08 23.57 -7.40
CA ASN A 87 -12.15 23.06 -6.56
C ASN A 87 -11.82 23.06 -5.07
N VAL A 88 -10.53 23.07 -4.71
CA VAL A 88 -10.06 23.12 -3.33
C VAL A 88 -9.15 24.33 -3.13
N PRO A 89 -9.58 25.39 -2.42
CA PRO A 89 -8.76 26.57 -2.21
C PRO A 89 -7.42 26.24 -1.53
N GLY A 90 -6.32 26.67 -2.14
CA GLY A 90 -4.97 26.52 -1.59
C GLY A 90 -4.37 25.12 -1.68
N ILE A 91 -5.09 24.13 -2.21
CA ILE A 91 -4.59 22.76 -2.40
C ILE A 91 -4.80 22.35 -3.85
N THR A 92 -3.76 21.79 -4.46
CA THR A 92 -3.80 21.23 -5.82
C THR A 92 -3.18 19.83 -5.81
N LEU A 93 -3.44 19.03 -6.83
CA LEU A 93 -2.81 17.71 -6.94
C LEU A 93 -1.28 17.81 -6.99
N ALA A 94 -0.72 18.86 -7.59
CA ALA A 94 0.73 19.13 -7.55
C ALA A 94 1.20 19.49 -6.13
N SER A 95 0.49 20.36 -5.42
CA SER A 95 0.88 20.83 -4.08
C SER A 95 0.80 19.73 -3.03
N MET A 96 0.01 18.68 -3.23
CA MET A 96 -0.05 17.53 -2.33
C MET A 96 1.31 16.86 -2.17
N SER A 97 2.12 16.78 -3.24
CA SER A 97 3.50 16.29 -3.16
C SER A 97 4.40 17.25 -2.39
N THR A 98 4.34 18.56 -2.71
CA THR A 98 5.18 19.57 -2.06
C THR A 98 4.81 19.79 -0.59
N THR A 99 3.56 19.67 -0.22
CA THR A 99 3.10 19.75 1.18
C THR A 99 3.67 18.62 2.03
N ALA A 100 3.67 17.39 1.51
CA ALA A 100 4.33 16.26 2.14
C ALA A 100 5.84 16.53 2.29
N GLN A 101 6.49 17.05 1.25
CA GLN A 101 7.91 17.44 1.28
C GLN A 101 8.23 18.42 2.40
N ALA A 102 7.49 19.53 2.52
CA ALA A 102 7.74 20.55 3.53
C ALA A 102 7.69 19.98 4.96
N THR A 103 6.74 19.09 5.21
CA THR A 103 6.59 18.44 6.51
C THR A 103 7.74 17.46 6.78
N MET A 104 8.20 16.74 5.76
CA MET A 104 9.27 15.74 5.89
C MET A 104 10.67 16.34 6.05
N VAL A 105 10.98 17.40 5.34
CA VAL A 105 12.29 18.08 5.43
C VAL A 105 12.56 18.58 6.85
N ASN A 106 11.51 18.92 7.59
CA ASN A 106 11.62 19.47 8.94
C ASN A 106 11.51 18.40 10.05
N CYS A 107 11.34 17.12 9.75
CA CYS A 107 11.09 16.11 10.78
C CYS A 107 12.35 15.44 11.37
N GLY A 108 13.54 15.62 10.78
CA GLY A 108 14.80 15.07 11.30
C GLY A 108 14.80 13.56 11.58
N ALA A 109 15.68 13.12 12.50
CA ALA A 109 15.83 11.69 12.85
C ALA A 109 14.62 11.08 13.59
N ARG A 110 13.72 11.90 14.10
CA ARG A 110 12.47 11.48 14.78
C ARG A 110 11.25 11.71 13.91
N CYS A 111 11.42 11.64 12.60
CA CYS A 111 10.36 11.85 11.63
C CYS A 111 9.16 10.94 11.92
N PRO A 112 7.96 11.45 12.21
CA PRO A 112 6.76 10.65 12.34
C PRO A 112 6.32 10.01 11.02
N TYR A 113 6.82 10.52 9.89
CA TYR A 113 6.47 10.09 8.53
C TYR A 113 7.36 8.94 8.04
N SER A 114 7.42 7.85 8.79
CA SER A 114 8.31 6.71 8.50
C SER A 114 8.09 6.10 7.11
N THR A 115 6.86 6.11 6.61
CA THR A 115 6.55 5.63 5.27
C THR A 115 7.15 6.54 4.20
N PHE A 116 7.03 7.85 4.34
CA PHE A 116 7.64 8.81 3.41
C PHE A 116 9.15 8.79 3.42
N LYS A 117 9.76 8.53 4.58
CA LYS A 117 11.22 8.39 4.65
C LYS A 117 11.72 7.30 3.69
N LYS A 118 10.99 6.22 3.51
CA LYS A 118 11.33 5.16 2.54
C LYS A 118 11.34 5.69 1.11
N TYR A 119 10.38 6.54 0.76
CA TYR A 119 10.32 7.19 -0.55
C TYR A 119 11.43 8.23 -0.73
N LEU A 120 11.67 9.07 0.28
CA LEU A 120 12.76 10.04 0.27
C LEU A 120 14.13 9.36 0.13
N ASP A 121 14.39 8.32 0.90
CA ASP A 121 15.66 7.58 0.86
C ASP A 121 15.86 6.89 -0.50
N TYR A 122 14.79 6.43 -1.13
CA TYR A 122 14.86 5.77 -2.42
C TYR A 122 15.04 6.75 -3.58
N TYR A 123 14.22 7.82 -3.63
CA TYR A 123 14.23 8.78 -4.73
C TYR A 123 15.18 9.96 -4.53
N GLY A 124 15.69 10.16 -3.32
CA GLY A 124 16.57 11.27 -2.97
C GLY A 124 15.87 12.62 -2.80
N VAL A 125 14.59 12.70 -3.14
CA VAL A 125 13.75 13.91 -3.05
C VAL A 125 12.35 13.55 -2.59
N ALA A 126 11.72 14.41 -1.79
CA ALA A 126 10.39 14.15 -1.28
C ALA A 126 9.28 14.45 -2.31
N ASP A 127 9.53 15.35 -3.24
CA ASP A 127 8.59 15.71 -4.32
C ASP A 127 8.69 14.82 -5.57
N TYR A 128 9.20 13.59 -5.40
CA TYR A 128 9.42 12.65 -6.50
C TYR A 128 8.18 12.48 -7.39
N GLY A 129 7.00 12.37 -6.78
CA GLY A 129 5.74 12.17 -7.50
C GLY A 129 5.40 13.35 -8.40
N HIS A 130 5.59 14.58 -7.91
CA HIS A 130 5.42 15.78 -8.73
C HIS A 130 6.43 15.81 -9.89
N ARG A 131 7.72 15.55 -9.63
CA ARG A 131 8.76 15.55 -10.68
C ARG A 131 8.48 14.54 -11.78
N ILE A 132 8.07 13.33 -11.44
CA ILE A 132 7.73 12.31 -12.42
C ILE A 132 6.48 12.71 -13.22
N THR A 133 5.43 13.19 -12.54
CA THR A 133 4.19 13.63 -13.19
C THR A 133 4.42 14.84 -14.10
N GLN A 134 5.22 15.81 -13.64
CA GLN A 134 5.56 16.97 -14.44
C GLN A 134 6.40 16.61 -15.67
N SER A 135 7.38 15.70 -15.52
CA SER A 135 8.16 15.18 -16.67
C SER A 135 7.27 14.49 -17.71
N ALA A 136 6.18 13.85 -17.27
CA ALA A 136 5.19 13.29 -18.20
C ALA A 136 4.38 14.38 -18.91
N PHE A 137 4.00 15.46 -18.20
CA PHE A 137 3.37 16.62 -18.84
C PHE A 137 4.27 17.27 -19.90
N ASP A 138 5.57 17.34 -19.63
CA ASP A 138 6.54 18.05 -20.46
C ASP A 138 7.18 17.16 -21.54
N LEU A 139 6.92 15.84 -21.52
CA LEU A 139 7.56 14.82 -22.36
C LEU A 139 9.09 14.91 -22.28
N THR A 140 9.62 14.96 -21.07
CA THR A 140 11.06 15.06 -20.80
C THR A 140 11.57 13.86 -20.01
N ALA A 141 12.89 13.75 -19.88
CA ALA A 141 13.49 12.84 -18.92
C ALA A 141 13.25 13.34 -17.49
N THR A 142 13.05 12.41 -16.55
CA THR A 142 12.97 12.74 -15.12
C THR A 142 14.31 13.27 -14.62
N GLN A 143 14.27 14.29 -13.75
CA GLN A 143 15.46 14.98 -13.27
C GLN A 143 15.60 14.91 -11.76
N GLY A 144 16.84 14.74 -11.28
CA GLY A 144 17.18 14.86 -9.85
C GLY A 144 16.60 13.75 -8.97
N LEU A 145 16.33 12.56 -9.52
CA LEU A 145 15.91 11.37 -8.77
C LEU A 145 17.09 10.40 -8.62
N LEU A 146 17.29 9.87 -7.43
CA LEU A 146 18.49 9.06 -7.12
C LEU A 146 18.48 7.68 -7.80
N ARG A 147 17.36 6.94 -7.73
CA ARG A 147 17.22 5.57 -8.24
C ARG A 147 16.14 5.42 -9.30
N PHE A 148 15.81 6.51 -9.98
CA PHE A 148 14.79 6.49 -11.02
C PHE A 148 15.23 7.39 -12.17
N ASN A 149 15.38 6.80 -13.33
CA ASN A 149 15.71 7.51 -14.56
C ASN A 149 14.81 6.98 -15.69
N SER A 150 13.80 7.76 -16.03
CA SER A 150 12.89 7.47 -17.13
C SER A 150 12.87 8.64 -18.10
N ASN A 151 12.90 8.33 -19.39
CA ASN A 151 12.80 9.33 -20.44
C ASN A 151 11.43 9.19 -21.12
N PHE A 152 10.60 10.21 -21.00
CA PHE A 152 9.26 10.24 -21.58
C PHE A 152 9.22 10.93 -22.96
N THR A 153 10.39 11.34 -23.50
CA THR A 153 10.49 11.85 -24.88
C THR A 153 10.01 10.79 -25.87
N GLY A 154 9.07 11.13 -26.72
CA GLY A 154 8.56 10.21 -27.74
C GLY A 154 7.49 9.22 -27.29
N ILE A 155 7.10 9.24 -26.02
CA ILE A 155 5.92 8.47 -25.56
C ILE A 155 4.67 8.98 -26.28
N THR A 156 3.82 8.07 -26.73
CA THR A 156 2.55 8.42 -27.37
C THR A 156 1.61 9.12 -26.42
N ASN A 157 0.64 9.88 -26.95
CA ASN A 157 -0.36 10.53 -26.12
C ASN A 157 -1.13 9.59 -25.18
N VAL A 158 -1.33 8.33 -25.61
CA VAL A 158 -2.02 7.33 -24.78
C VAL A 158 -1.17 6.96 -23.55
N GLY A 159 0.13 6.73 -23.75
CA GLY A 159 1.05 6.48 -22.63
C GLY A 159 1.23 7.69 -21.72
N ARG A 160 1.40 8.88 -22.33
CA ARG A 160 1.47 10.15 -21.60
C ARG A 160 0.25 10.37 -20.70
N ALA A 161 -0.95 10.11 -21.23
CA ALA A 161 -2.20 10.24 -20.45
C ALA A 161 -2.19 9.34 -19.20
N GLU A 162 -1.72 8.10 -19.32
CA GLU A 162 -1.65 7.19 -18.16
C GLU A 162 -0.62 7.63 -17.12
N LEU A 163 0.55 8.12 -17.55
CA LEU A 163 1.56 8.65 -16.61
C LEU A 163 1.02 9.85 -15.83
N VAL A 164 0.35 10.78 -16.49
CA VAL A 164 -0.24 11.96 -15.87
C VAL A 164 -1.36 11.58 -14.90
N LYS A 165 -2.33 10.79 -15.35
CA LYS A 165 -3.50 10.39 -14.54
C LYS A 165 -3.10 9.62 -13.29
N LYS A 166 -2.26 8.60 -13.49
CA LYS A 166 -1.82 7.74 -12.38
C LYS A 166 -0.84 8.47 -11.45
N GLY A 167 0.06 9.31 -12.01
CA GLY A 167 1.01 10.08 -11.20
C GLY A 167 0.31 11.04 -10.23
N ALA A 168 -0.70 11.77 -10.70
CA ALA A 168 -1.46 12.68 -9.86
C ALA A 168 -2.12 11.98 -8.64
N VAL A 169 -2.68 10.79 -8.84
CA VAL A 169 -3.38 10.05 -7.77
C VAL A 169 -2.43 9.15 -6.99
N ASN A 170 -1.70 8.26 -7.67
CA ASN A 170 -0.94 7.19 -7.00
C ASN A 170 0.27 7.73 -6.23
N PHE A 171 0.84 8.87 -6.64
CA PHE A 171 1.96 9.47 -5.93
C PHE A 171 1.50 10.55 -4.96
N ASN A 172 0.86 11.60 -5.48
CA ASN A 172 0.61 12.81 -4.72
C ASN A 172 -0.55 12.66 -3.74
N SER A 173 -1.69 12.11 -4.19
CA SER A 173 -2.84 11.91 -3.30
C SER A 173 -2.56 10.83 -2.26
N PHE A 174 -1.89 9.72 -2.63
CA PHE A 174 -1.45 8.69 -1.69
C PHE A 174 -0.54 9.29 -0.60
N ALA A 175 0.45 10.08 -1.02
CA ALA A 175 1.34 10.79 -0.12
C ALA A 175 0.56 11.70 0.84
N TYR A 176 -0.38 12.47 0.32
CA TYR A 176 -1.17 13.40 1.11
C TYR A 176 -2.09 12.71 2.12
N VAL A 177 -2.71 11.60 1.77
CA VAL A 177 -3.52 10.79 2.71
C VAL A 177 -2.68 10.35 3.91
N ILE A 178 -1.49 9.82 3.68
CA ILE A 178 -0.59 9.40 4.77
C ILE A 178 -0.18 10.62 5.62
N ARG A 179 0.18 11.73 4.98
CA ARG A 179 0.53 12.97 5.67
C ARG A 179 -0.59 13.46 6.58
N GLU A 180 -1.83 13.47 6.13
CA GLU A 180 -2.97 13.93 6.95
C GLU A 180 -3.21 13.02 8.17
N MET A 181 -3.08 11.70 8.02
CA MET A 181 -3.13 10.78 9.15
C MET A 181 -2.00 11.05 10.16
N GLU A 182 -0.79 11.32 9.70
CA GLU A 182 0.36 11.65 10.55
C GLU A 182 0.15 12.98 11.30
N VAL A 183 -0.41 14.00 10.62
CA VAL A 183 -0.77 15.28 11.23
C VAL A 183 -1.82 15.05 12.33
N ALA A 184 -2.82 14.21 12.09
CA ALA A 184 -3.82 13.87 13.08
C ALA A 184 -3.18 13.22 14.33
N ILE A 185 -2.29 12.24 14.14
CA ILE A 185 -1.60 11.57 15.26
C ILE A 185 -0.70 12.55 16.01
N THR A 186 0.04 13.40 15.29
CA THR A 186 0.90 14.43 15.91
C THR A 186 0.06 15.42 16.73
N SER A 187 -1.07 15.86 16.18
CA SER A 187 -2.02 16.74 16.87
C SER A 187 -2.61 16.08 18.12
N CYS A 188 -2.94 14.79 18.05
CA CYS A 188 -3.40 14.01 19.18
C CYS A 188 -2.33 13.99 20.30
N LYS A 189 -1.08 13.65 19.96
CA LYS A 189 0.04 13.61 20.92
C LYS A 189 0.34 14.98 21.54
N ALA A 190 0.03 16.06 20.83
CA ALA A 190 0.14 17.44 21.31
C ALA A 190 -1.08 17.94 22.09
N GLY A 191 -2.11 17.12 22.31
CA GLY A 191 -3.36 17.52 22.93
C GLY A 191 -4.20 18.50 22.12
N SER A 192 -3.99 18.53 20.80
CA SER A 192 -4.69 19.41 19.84
C SER A 192 -5.89 18.70 19.20
N ARG A 193 -6.40 19.23 18.10
CA ARG A 193 -7.58 18.75 17.37
C ARG A 193 -7.19 17.78 16.24
N PRO A 194 -7.21 16.45 16.45
CA PRO A 194 -6.75 15.48 15.45
C PRO A 194 -7.77 15.19 14.35
N ILE A 195 -9.08 15.31 14.64
CA ILE A 195 -10.18 14.84 13.79
C ILE A 195 -10.20 15.50 12.40
N PRO A 196 -10.03 16.84 12.25
CA PRO A 196 -10.08 17.46 10.93
C PRO A 196 -9.06 16.87 9.93
N SER A 197 -7.82 16.63 10.36
CA SER A 197 -6.81 16.02 9.49
C SER A 197 -7.10 14.55 9.21
N TRP A 198 -7.61 13.80 10.18
CA TRP A 198 -8.00 12.40 9.98
C TRP A 198 -9.13 12.28 8.95
N ASP A 199 -10.18 13.07 9.10
CA ASP A 199 -11.30 13.12 8.16
C ASP A 199 -10.87 13.62 6.77
N SER A 200 -9.95 14.59 6.71
CA SER A 200 -9.36 15.07 5.45
C SER A 200 -8.59 13.97 4.71
N ALA A 201 -7.88 13.10 5.44
CA ALA A 201 -7.21 11.96 4.84
C ALA A 201 -8.21 11.03 4.13
N PHE A 202 -9.33 10.71 4.77
CA PHE A 202 -10.38 9.91 4.13
C PHE A 202 -11.02 10.62 2.94
N ALA A 203 -11.26 11.93 3.07
CA ALA A 203 -11.85 12.74 2.01
C ALA A 203 -11.00 12.73 0.72
N VAL A 204 -9.68 12.79 0.85
CA VAL A 204 -8.74 12.69 -0.29
C VAL A 204 -8.63 11.26 -0.81
N TYR A 205 -8.72 10.25 0.07
CA TYR A 205 -8.74 8.85 -0.33
C TYR A 205 -9.93 8.53 -1.24
N ALA A 206 -11.12 8.97 -0.84
CA ALA A 206 -12.35 8.68 -1.55
C ALA A 206 -12.65 9.67 -2.70
N GLY A 207 -12.67 10.97 -2.40
CA GLY A 207 -13.16 11.99 -3.32
C GLY A 207 -14.68 12.13 -3.28
N SER A 208 -15.18 13.33 -3.59
CA SER A 208 -16.61 13.66 -3.50
C SER A 208 -17.51 12.90 -4.47
N LEU A 209 -16.95 12.44 -5.60
CA LEU A 209 -17.68 11.74 -6.66
C LEU A 209 -18.08 10.31 -6.28
N GLU A 210 -17.52 9.75 -5.20
CA GLU A 210 -17.94 8.45 -4.68
C GLU A 210 -19.32 8.49 -4.00
N GLY A 211 -19.80 9.68 -3.64
CA GLY A 211 -21.11 9.85 -3.02
C GLY A 211 -21.17 9.34 -1.59
N VAL A 212 -22.39 9.20 -1.08
CA VAL A 212 -22.64 8.88 0.34
C VAL A 212 -22.25 7.47 0.70
N ASP A 213 -22.45 6.53 -0.18
CA ASP A 213 -22.32 5.07 0.03
C ASP A 213 -21.15 4.41 -0.72
N GLY A 214 -20.41 5.18 -1.53
CA GLY A 214 -19.30 4.66 -2.33
C GLY A 214 -19.73 4.01 -3.65
N SER A 215 -20.98 4.22 -4.07
CA SER A 215 -21.50 3.70 -5.35
C SER A 215 -21.29 4.65 -6.52
N GLY A 216 -20.58 5.75 -6.31
CA GLY A 216 -20.33 6.77 -7.30
C GLY A 216 -19.31 6.38 -8.37
N SER A 217 -18.80 7.38 -9.08
CA SER A 217 -17.80 7.21 -10.14
C SER A 217 -16.61 8.12 -9.88
N GLY A 218 -15.87 7.84 -8.84
CA GLY A 218 -14.71 8.60 -8.42
C GLY A 218 -13.48 8.39 -9.30
N ASN A 219 -12.41 9.09 -8.95
CA ASN A 219 -11.16 9.06 -9.69
C ASN A 219 -9.93 8.98 -8.76
N MET A 220 -10.16 8.73 -7.48
CA MET A 220 -9.12 8.71 -6.46
C MET A 220 -8.71 7.27 -6.08
N LEU A 221 -8.11 7.09 -4.91
CA LEU A 221 -7.61 5.77 -4.47
C LEU A 221 -8.72 4.76 -4.19
N TYR A 222 -9.89 5.23 -3.74
CA TYR A 222 -11.08 4.41 -3.55
C TYR A 222 -11.50 3.75 -4.87
N ASP A 223 -11.67 4.53 -5.93
CA ASP A 223 -12.00 4.03 -7.28
C ASP A 223 -10.94 3.08 -7.83
N LEU A 224 -9.65 3.34 -7.56
CA LEU A 224 -8.59 2.42 -7.94
C LEU A 224 -8.80 1.04 -7.30
N ALA A 225 -9.15 0.98 -6.03
CA ALA A 225 -9.43 -0.28 -5.33
C ALA A 225 -10.63 -1.01 -5.93
N GLU A 226 -11.73 -0.29 -6.22
CA GLU A 226 -12.92 -0.86 -6.88
C GLU A 226 -12.56 -1.49 -8.24
N LYS A 227 -11.82 -0.77 -9.08
CA LYS A 227 -11.38 -1.29 -10.39
C LYS A 227 -10.45 -2.49 -10.28
N ARG A 228 -9.67 -2.59 -9.22
CA ARG A 228 -8.71 -3.69 -9.07
C ARG A 228 -9.32 -4.94 -8.45
N CYS A 229 -10.25 -4.83 -7.50
CA CYS A 229 -10.82 -5.99 -6.84
C CYS A 229 -11.49 -6.97 -7.84
N VAL A 230 -12.20 -6.45 -8.85
CA VAL A 230 -12.82 -7.26 -9.90
C VAL A 230 -11.79 -8.10 -10.65
N ASN A 231 -10.62 -7.51 -10.93
CA ASN A 231 -9.57 -8.21 -11.68
C ASN A 231 -8.87 -9.31 -10.87
N PHE A 232 -9.00 -9.29 -9.54
CA PHE A 232 -8.26 -10.20 -8.65
C PHE A 232 -9.17 -11.11 -7.83
N LYS A 233 -10.49 -11.06 -8.07
CA LYS A 233 -11.48 -11.75 -7.25
C LYS A 233 -11.28 -11.39 -5.77
N ALA A 234 -11.07 -10.10 -5.51
CA ALA A 234 -10.77 -9.53 -4.19
C ALA A 234 -11.80 -8.47 -3.77
N CYS A 235 -13.03 -8.59 -4.25
CA CYS A 235 -14.19 -7.82 -3.79
C CYS A 235 -14.87 -8.52 -2.60
N GLY A 236 -15.82 -7.83 -1.97
CA GLY A 236 -16.56 -8.34 -0.82
C GLY A 236 -15.76 -8.30 0.48
N PRO A 237 -16.42 -8.61 1.62
CA PRO A 237 -15.81 -8.50 2.95
C PRO A 237 -14.69 -9.52 3.22
N ASN A 238 -14.63 -10.59 2.43
CA ASN A 238 -13.66 -11.68 2.59
C ASN A 238 -12.58 -11.70 1.50
N ALA A 239 -12.57 -10.73 0.56
CA ALA A 239 -11.67 -10.69 -0.60
C ALA A 239 -11.77 -11.93 -1.51
N ASP A 240 -12.96 -12.49 -1.71
CA ASP A 240 -13.19 -13.73 -2.48
C ASP A 240 -14.31 -13.61 -3.54
N GLU A 241 -14.82 -12.40 -3.77
CA GLU A 241 -15.87 -12.11 -4.73
C GLU A 241 -15.35 -11.39 -5.98
N ILE A 242 -16.10 -11.50 -7.08
CA ILE A 242 -15.80 -10.82 -8.35
C ILE A 242 -16.64 -9.54 -8.54
N ASN A 243 -17.54 -9.26 -7.62
CA ASN A 243 -18.44 -8.11 -7.64
C ASN A 243 -18.57 -7.55 -6.21
N GLY A 244 -19.17 -6.37 -6.11
CA GLY A 244 -19.35 -5.68 -4.83
C GLY A 244 -18.20 -4.74 -4.51
N THR A 245 -18.25 -4.12 -3.35
CA THR A 245 -17.22 -3.18 -2.88
C THR A 245 -15.88 -3.89 -2.70
N ALA A 246 -14.81 -3.26 -3.11
CA ALA A 246 -13.46 -3.81 -2.91
C ALA A 246 -13.19 -4.12 -1.43
N TYR A 247 -12.62 -5.30 -1.15
CA TYR A 247 -12.16 -5.65 0.21
C TYR A 247 -11.35 -4.53 0.85
N THR A 248 -10.41 -3.96 0.09
CA THR A 248 -9.61 -2.81 0.53
C THR A 248 -10.48 -1.67 1.04
N ASN A 249 -11.51 -1.27 0.30
CA ASN A 249 -12.38 -0.15 0.68
C ASN A 249 -13.22 -0.47 1.91
N VAL A 250 -13.76 -1.70 2.02
CA VAL A 250 -14.46 -2.15 3.22
C VAL A 250 -13.55 -2.03 4.45
N GLN A 251 -12.30 -2.48 4.36
CA GLN A 251 -11.36 -2.41 5.47
C GLN A 251 -10.93 -0.97 5.77
N VAL A 252 -10.64 -0.16 4.76
CA VAL A 252 -10.22 1.23 4.93
C VAL A 252 -11.31 2.06 5.62
N VAL A 253 -12.57 1.94 5.21
CA VAL A 253 -13.71 2.63 5.87
C VAL A 253 -13.81 2.23 7.35
N ASN A 254 -13.72 0.94 7.64
CA ASN A 254 -13.77 0.43 9.02
C ASN A 254 -12.59 0.93 9.86
N LEU A 255 -11.39 0.91 9.30
CA LEU A 255 -10.17 1.37 9.99
C LEU A 255 -10.17 2.89 10.20
N PHE A 256 -10.63 3.68 9.23
CA PHE A 256 -10.79 5.12 9.43
C PHE A 256 -11.81 5.43 10.53
N SER A 257 -12.94 4.72 10.57
CA SER A 257 -13.94 4.86 11.63
C SER A 257 -13.38 4.47 13.01
N LYS A 258 -12.59 3.39 13.06
CA LYS A 258 -11.90 2.96 14.28
C LYS A 258 -10.89 4.00 14.75
N GLY A 259 -9.99 4.47 13.88
CA GLY A 259 -8.97 5.46 14.22
C GLY A 259 -9.57 6.80 14.63
N GLN A 260 -10.68 7.23 14.02
CA GLN A 260 -11.44 8.40 14.43
C GLN A 260 -11.95 8.27 15.86
N LEU A 261 -12.49 7.10 16.23
CA LEU A 261 -12.94 6.83 17.60
C LEU A 261 -11.77 6.81 18.60
N GLU A 262 -10.63 6.26 18.24
CA GLU A 262 -9.41 6.24 19.05
C GLU A 262 -8.90 7.67 19.29
N LEU A 263 -8.81 8.48 18.23
CA LEU A 263 -8.41 9.89 18.31
C LEU A 263 -9.40 10.72 19.15
N SER A 264 -10.70 10.45 19.06
CA SER A 264 -11.73 11.11 19.88
C SER A 264 -11.58 10.82 21.37
N LYS A 265 -10.97 9.69 21.72
CA LYS A 265 -10.65 9.29 23.10
C LYS A 265 -9.24 9.70 23.53
N ALA A 266 -8.52 10.42 22.68
CA ALA A 266 -7.10 10.75 22.85
C ALA A 266 -6.18 9.51 22.98
N ASP A 267 -6.59 8.36 22.42
CA ASP A 267 -5.75 7.17 22.33
C ASP A 267 -4.87 7.24 21.07
N CYS A 268 -3.87 8.11 21.15
CA CYS A 268 -2.98 8.38 20.02
C CYS A 268 -2.11 7.17 19.61
N VAL A 269 -1.83 6.26 20.56
CA VAL A 269 -1.04 5.05 20.31
C VAL A 269 -1.86 4.04 19.50
N ALA A 270 -3.12 3.82 19.88
CA ALA A 270 -4.01 2.96 19.13
C ALA A 270 -4.28 3.53 17.72
N ALA A 271 -4.50 4.83 17.59
CA ALA A 271 -4.71 5.49 16.31
C ALA A 271 -3.48 5.38 15.38
N GLU A 272 -2.27 5.45 15.92
CA GLU A 272 -1.02 5.23 15.17
C GLU A 272 -0.92 3.79 14.66
N ALA A 273 -1.28 2.80 15.46
CA ALA A 273 -1.37 1.40 15.04
C ALA A 273 -2.43 1.21 13.94
N THR A 274 -3.59 1.84 14.08
CA THR A 274 -4.67 1.79 13.07
C THR A 274 -4.25 2.45 11.75
N LYS A 275 -3.50 3.57 11.79
CA LYS A 275 -2.90 4.17 10.60
C LYS A 275 -2.01 3.20 9.84
N VAL A 276 -1.17 2.42 10.53
CA VAL A 276 -0.31 1.41 9.88
C VAL A 276 -1.14 0.35 9.15
N GLU A 277 -2.27 -0.07 9.72
CA GLU A 277 -3.16 -1.01 9.04
C GLU A 277 -3.84 -0.38 7.81
N ILE A 278 -4.23 0.90 7.86
CA ILE A 278 -4.75 1.63 6.69
C ILE A 278 -3.70 1.66 5.57
N GLU A 279 -2.45 2.00 5.88
CA GLU A 279 -1.37 2.02 4.90
C GLU A 279 -1.20 0.67 4.21
N LYS A 280 -1.22 -0.44 4.95
CA LYS A 280 -1.16 -1.79 4.38
C LYS A 280 -2.31 -2.07 3.42
N MET A 281 -3.55 -1.72 3.79
CA MET A 281 -4.71 -1.89 2.92
C MET A 281 -4.57 -1.07 1.63
N MET A 282 -4.05 0.17 1.72
CA MET A 282 -3.83 1.02 0.55
C MET A 282 -2.79 0.48 -0.42
N LEU A 283 -1.89 -0.43 0.00
CA LEU A 283 -0.91 -1.06 -0.90
C LEU A 283 -1.54 -2.13 -1.79
N ILE A 284 -2.63 -2.77 -1.39
CA ILE A 284 -3.26 -3.88 -2.13
C ILE A 284 -3.60 -3.49 -3.58
N PRO A 285 -4.28 -2.37 -3.86
CA PRO A 285 -4.58 -1.97 -5.24
C PRO A 285 -3.33 -1.66 -6.08
N PHE A 286 -2.22 -1.22 -5.45
CA PHE A 286 -0.96 -1.01 -6.17
C PHE A 286 -0.29 -2.33 -6.53
N ILE A 287 -0.30 -3.33 -5.65
CA ILE A 287 0.16 -4.69 -5.92
C ILE A 287 -0.68 -5.31 -7.05
N HIS A 288 -2.01 -5.18 -6.99
CA HIS A 288 -2.90 -5.61 -8.06
C HIS A 288 -2.57 -4.96 -9.40
N GLY A 289 -2.36 -3.64 -9.41
CA GLY A 289 -1.96 -2.91 -10.61
C GLY A 289 -0.65 -3.44 -11.18
N LEU A 290 0.36 -3.62 -10.34
CA LEU A 290 1.67 -4.10 -10.75
C LEU A 290 1.60 -5.52 -11.32
N LEU A 291 0.92 -6.45 -10.65
CA LEU A 291 0.69 -7.81 -11.12
C LEU A 291 -0.07 -7.82 -12.46
N ARG A 292 -1.15 -7.04 -12.56
CA ARG A 292 -1.96 -6.98 -13.78
C ARG A 292 -1.17 -6.49 -14.98
N TYR A 293 -0.46 -5.38 -14.84
CA TYR A 293 0.25 -4.79 -15.99
C TYR A 293 1.52 -5.54 -16.36
N SER A 294 2.22 -6.15 -15.40
CA SER A 294 3.32 -7.06 -15.74
C SER A 294 2.82 -8.32 -16.46
N TRP A 295 1.63 -8.83 -16.11
CA TRP A 295 1.00 -9.95 -16.81
C TRP A 295 0.61 -9.59 -18.25
N ILE A 296 -0.05 -8.45 -18.45
CA ILE A 296 -0.45 -7.98 -19.80
C ILE A 296 0.78 -7.76 -20.68
N LEU A 297 1.82 -7.11 -20.15
CA LEU A 297 3.08 -6.89 -20.88
C LEU A 297 3.78 -8.19 -21.28
N LYS A 298 3.59 -9.25 -20.51
CA LYS A 298 4.20 -10.56 -20.82
C LYS A 298 3.38 -11.40 -21.79
N TYR A 299 2.05 -11.45 -21.62
CA TYR A 299 1.22 -12.47 -22.28
C TYR A 299 0.26 -11.92 -23.34
N GLU A 300 -0.17 -10.66 -23.25
CA GLU A 300 -1.08 -10.04 -24.21
C GLU A 300 -0.31 -9.15 -25.18
N SER A 301 0.52 -9.68 -26.04
CA SER A 301 1.23 -9.01 -27.17
C SER A 301 1.40 -7.47 -27.08
N PRO A 302 2.42 -6.83 -27.64
CA PRO A 302 3.00 -5.59 -27.15
C PRO A 302 1.91 -4.60 -26.71
N GLY A 303 1.69 -4.51 -25.39
CA GLY A 303 0.65 -3.69 -24.80
C GLY A 303 0.81 -2.17 -25.04
N GLY A 304 1.80 -1.81 -25.87
CA GLY A 304 2.11 -0.45 -26.26
C GLY A 304 2.38 0.46 -25.06
N ASP A 305 2.56 1.74 -25.36
CA ASP A 305 2.88 2.78 -24.39
C ASP A 305 1.89 2.89 -23.24
N LYS A 306 0.60 2.62 -23.49
CA LYS A 306 -0.42 2.66 -22.44
C LYS A 306 -0.08 1.71 -21.31
N ILE A 307 0.10 0.44 -21.62
CA ILE A 307 0.29 -0.62 -20.63
C ILE A 307 1.66 -0.48 -19.95
N ALA A 308 2.70 -0.12 -20.73
CA ALA A 308 4.02 0.14 -20.18
C ALA A 308 4.02 1.32 -19.18
N SER A 309 3.30 2.40 -19.51
CA SER A 309 3.17 3.57 -18.65
C SER A 309 2.39 3.26 -17.37
N GLU A 310 1.31 2.48 -17.45
CA GLU A 310 0.57 2.03 -16.27
C GLU A 310 1.44 1.13 -15.38
N GLY A 311 2.13 0.16 -15.96
CA GLY A 311 3.03 -0.74 -15.24
C GLY A 311 4.17 0.01 -14.52
N LEU A 312 4.83 0.93 -15.23
CA LEU A 312 5.87 1.79 -14.65
C LEU A 312 5.34 2.60 -13.46
N ASN A 313 4.13 3.15 -13.58
CA ASN A 313 3.53 3.95 -12.52
C ASN A 313 3.30 3.13 -11.25
N PHE A 314 2.73 1.92 -11.36
CA PHE A 314 2.55 1.02 -10.21
C PHE A 314 3.88 0.56 -9.61
N ALA A 315 4.88 0.28 -10.45
CA ALA A 315 6.23 -0.04 -9.98
C ALA A 315 6.84 1.12 -9.20
N THR A 316 6.67 2.35 -9.66
CA THR A 316 7.18 3.55 -8.98
C THR A 316 6.63 3.68 -7.55
N VAL A 317 5.37 3.36 -7.30
CA VAL A 317 4.82 3.35 -5.94
C VAL A 317 5.46 2.26 -5.08
N MET A 318 5.69 1.06 -5.65
CA MET A 318 6.12 -0.11 -4.89
C MET A 318 7.64 -0.21 -4.69
N LEU A 319 8.45 0.37 -5.58
CA LEU A 319 9.91 0.27 -5.55
C LEU A 319 10.54 0.67 -4.21
N PRO A 320 10.19 1.81 -3.57
CA PRO A 320 10.77 2.18 -2.28
C PRO A 320 10.45 1.19 -1.16
N LEU A 321 9.25 0.64 -1.19
CA LEU A 321 8.76 -0.31 -0.19
C LEU A 321 9.45 -1.67 -0.34
N ILE A 322 9.52 -2.18 -1.58
CA ILE A 322 10.27 -3.40 -1.89
C ILE A 322 11.74 -3.23 -1.58
N HIS A 323 12.36 -2.08 -1.90
CA HIS A 323 13.75 -1.79 -1.57
C HIS A 323 14.03 -1.84 -0.06
N THR A 324 13.09 -1.40 0.75
CA THR A 324 13.20 -1.50 2.22
C THR A 324 13.18 -2.95 2.69
N CYS A 325 12.45 -3.82 1.99
CA CYS A 325 12.39 -5.26 2.29
C CYS A 325 13.58 -6.02 1.70
N SER A 326 13.93 -5.72 0.45
CA SER A 326 15.00 -6.37 -0.31
C SER A 326 15.45 -5.45 -1.44
N ALA A 327 16.67 -4.91 -1.33
CA ALA A 327 17.23 -4.03 -2.36
C ALA A 327 17.38 -4.76 -3.71
N SER A 328 17.80 -6.03 -3.71
CA SER A 328 17.93 -6.83 -4.92
C SER A 328 16.60 -7.12 -5.61
N ASP A 329 15.52 -7.34 -4.84
CA ASP A 329 14.19 -7.53 -5.42
C ASP A 329 13.67 -6.22 -6.05
N ALA A 330 13.99 -5.07 -5.45
CA ALA A 330 13.66 -3.77 -6.06
C ALA A 330 14.41 -3.52 -7.36
N GLU A 331 15.67 -3.93 -7.47
CA GLU A 331 16.44 -3.86 -8.73
C GLU A 331 15.80 -4.73 -9.81
N ILE A 332 15.43 -5.98 -9.48
CA ILE A 332 14.72 -6.88 -10.39
C ILE A 332 13.39 -6.25 -10.83
N LEU A 333 12.62 -5.68 -9.90
CA LEU A 333 11.37 -5.00 -10.21
C LEU A 333 11.58 -3.82 -11.15
N SER A 334 12.56 -2.97 -10.85
CA SER A 334 12.90 -1.80 -11.67
C SER A 334 13.27 -2.19 -13.10
N GLU A 335 14.13 -3.20 -13.27
CA GLU A 335 14.54 -3.69 -14.59
C GLU A 335 13.38 -4.29 -15.41
N ASN A 336 12.47 -5.02 -14.75
CA ASN A 336 11.30 -5.58 -15.41
C ASN A 336 10.29 -4.52 -15.84
N MET A 337 10.08 -3.48 -15.01
CA MET A 337 8.98 -2.55 -15.20
C MET A 337 9.40 -1.19 -15.75
N LYS A 338 10.70 -0.97 -16.01
CA LYS A 338 11.16 0.24 -16.73
C LYS A 338 10.55 0.31 -18.12
N TYR A 339 10.37 1.52 -18.62
CA TYR A 339 9.82 1.74 -19.95
C TYR A 339 10.69 1.05 -21.02
N GLY A 340 10.07 0.23 -21.87
CA GLY A 340 10.78 -0.60 -22.86
C GLY A 340 11.52 -1.81 -22.27
N GLY A 341 11.30 -2.15 -20.99
CA GLY A 341 11.88 -3.33 -20.33
C GLY A 341 11.33 -4.65 -20.89
N ASN A 342 12.11 -5.72 -20.73
CA ASN A 342 11.67 -7.09 -21.05
C ASN A 342 11.03 -7.72 -19.81
N VAL A 343 9.71 -7.71 -19.73
CA VAL A 343 8.96 -8.11 -18.55
C VAL A 343 8.91 -9.63 -18.38
N SER A 344 9.30 -10.11 -17.21
CA SER A 344 9.02 -11.47 -16.72
C SER A 344 7.95 -11.39 -15.63
N PHE A 345 6.70 -11.74 -15.96
CA PHE A 345 5.61 -11.77 -14.99
C PHE A 345 5.91 -12.68 -13.79
N VAL A 346 6.46 -13.87 -14.07
CA VAL A 346 6.79 -14.85 -13.02
C VAL A 346 7.82 -14.28 -12.04
N ALA A 347 8.84 -13.54 -12.54
CA ALA A 347 9.82 -12.88 -11.68
C ALA A 347 9.17 -11.78 -10.83
N VAL A 348 8.34 -10.91 -11.44
CA VAL A 348 7.61 -9.84 -10.73
C VAL A 348 6.67 -10.43 -9.66
N LYS A 349 5.88 -11.45 -10.00
CA LYS A 349 4.99 -12.12 -9.06
C LYS A 349 5.77 -12.74 -7.89
N SER A 350 6.82 -13.52 -8.18
CA SER A 350 7.63 -14.20 -7.16
C SER A 350 8.28 -13.22 -6.18
N LEU A 351 8.86 -12.11 -6.67
CA LEU A 351 9.45 -11.11 -5.79
C LEU A 351 8.41 -10.39 -4.91
N LEU A 352 7.21 -10.12 -5.44
CA LEU A 352 6.13 -9.52 -4.64
C LEU A 352 5.67 -10.48 -3.54
N GLU A 353 5.36 -11.73 -3.88
CA GLU A 353 4.92 -12.76 -2.94
C GLU A 353 5.94 -13.00 -1.83
N LYS A 354 7.22 -13.05 -2.16
CA LYS A 354 8.33 -13.15 -1.21
C LYS A 354 8.34 -11.99 -0.21
N ASN A 355 7.92 -10.80 -0.63
CA ASN A 355 7.96 -9.58 0.19
C ASN A 355 6.62 -9.26 0.88
N TYR A 356 5.53 -10.03 0.68
CA TYR A 356 4.23 -9.74 1.29
C TYR A 356 4.30 -9.63 2.81
N GLY A 357 5.03 -10.52 3.48
CA GLY A 357 5.19 -10.46 4.93
C GLY A 357 5.87 -9.18 5.41
N CYS A 358 6.87 -8.67 4.69
CA CYS A 358 7.54 -7.40 4.99
C CYS A 358 6.63 -6.19 4.70
N LEU A 359 5.83 -6.27 3.63
CA LEU A 359 4.84 -5.24 3.28
C LEU A 359 3.63 -5.24 4.22
N GLY A 360 3.46 -6.30 5.00
CA GLY A 360 2.36 -6.47 5.94
C GLY A 360 1.03 -6.85 5.28
N VAL A 361 1.07 -7.44 4.07
CA VAL A 361 -0.10 -7.96 3.35
C VAL A 361 -0.06 -9.49 3.28
N LYS A 362 -1.20 -10.12 2.99
CA LYS A 362 -1.34 -11.57 2.91
C LYS A 362 -1.83 -12.03 1.55
N CYS A 363 -1.56 -13.30 1.22
CA CYS A 363 -2.00 -13.94 -0.03
C CYS A 363 -3.51 -13.87 -0.25
N ASP A 364 -4.30 -14.10 0.80
CA ASP A 364 -5.75 -14.08 0.77
C ASP A 364 -6.32 -12.68 0.51
N GLN A 365 -5.62 -11.62 0.96
CA GLN A 365 -5.99 -10.24 0.70
C GLN A 365 -5.69 -9.80 -0.73
N ILE A 366 -4.66 -10.37 -1.36
CA ILE A 366 -4.26 -10.03 -2.73
C ILE A 366 -5.08 -10.84 -3.75
N GLY A 367 -5.32 -12.12 -3.48
CA GLY A 367 -5.94 -13.00 -4.47
C GLY A 367 -5.04 -13.28 -5.68
N GLY A 368 -5.63 -13.55 -6.82
CA GLY A 368 -4.93 -13.81 -8.09
C GLY A 368 -5.61 -13.11 -9.26
N LEU A 369 -4.86 -12.86 -10.34
CA LEU A 369 -5.42 -12.23 -11.55
C LEU A 369 -6.43 -13.16 -12.20
N PHE A 370 -7.70 -12.76 -12.17
CA PHE A 370 -8.85 -13.56 -12.52
C PHE A 370 -9.49 -13.12 -13.84
N ASP A 371 -9.89 -14.07 -14.64
CA ASP A 371 -10.65 -13.84 -15.86
C ASP A 371 -12.13 -14.17 -15.64
N THR A 372 -12.95 -13.14 -15.60
CA THR A 372 -14.39 -13.30 -15.37
C THR A 372 -15.12 -13.96 -16.53
N VAL A 373 -14.56 -13.96 -17.75
CA VAL A 373 -15.15 -14.59 -18.93
C VAL A 373 -14.95 -16.09 -18.89
N THR A 374 -13.73 -16.54 -18.59
CA THR A 374 -13.40 -17.97 -18.49
C THR A 374 -13.66 -18.54 -17.10
N ASN A 375 -14.01 -17.69 -16.12
CA ASN A 375 -14.20 -18.01 -14.71
C ASN A 375 -12.99 -18.76 -14.11
N SER A 376 -11.78 -18.34 -14.44
CA SER A 376 -10.54 -18.99 -14.01
C SER A 376 -9.43 -17.96 -13.77
N TYR A 377 -8.42 -18.37 -13.00
CA TYR A 377 -7.21 -17.56 -12.88
C TYR A 377 -6.43 -17.59 -14.20
N ARG A 378 -5.88 -16.44 -14.58
CA ARG A 378 -5.01 -16.32 -15.75
C ARG A 378 -3.73 -17.13 -15.59
N THR A 379 -3.08 -17.46 -16.69
CA THR A 379 -1.84 -18.25 -16.69
C THR A 379 -0.80 -17.68 -15.73
N ASP A 380 -0.24 -18.54 -14.89
CA ASP A 380 0.75 -18.22 -13.85
C ASP A 380 0.29 -17.22 -12.77
N ALA A 381 -0.97 -16.77 -12.79
CA ALA A 381 -1.48 -15.69 -11.98
C ALA A 381 -2.47 -16.12 -10.87
N ALA A 382 -2.52 -17.41 -10.55
CA ALA A 382 -3.25 -17.90 -9.38
C ALA A 382 -2.76 -17.24 -8.08
N PRO A 383 -3.61 -17.13 -7.04
CA PRO A 383 -3.18 -16.64 -5.73
C PRO A 383 -1.94 -17.36 -5.23
N CYS A 384 -1.09 -16.66 -4.50
CA CYS A 384 -0.02 -17.33 -3.78
C CYS A 384 -0.60 -18.30 -2.74
N LYS A 385 0.15 -19.31 -2.43
CA LYS A 385 -0.13 -20.11 -1.24
C LYS A 385 0.48 -19.38 -0.05
N GLU A 386 -0.28 -19.19 1.00
CA GLU A 386 0.29 -18.64 2.22
C GLU A 386 1.48 -19.50 2.62
N LEU A 387 2.64 -18.87 2.77
CA LEU A 387 3.75 -19.50 3.47
C LEU A 387 3.29 -19.72 4.91
N PRO A 388 3.56 -20.87 5.52
CA PRO A 388 3.13 -21.15 6.86
C PRO A 388 3.59 -20.04 7.80
N GLN A 389 2.75 -19.75 8.79
CA GLN A 389 3.07 -18.80 9.86
C GLN A 389 4.45 -19.11 10.43
N LYS A 390 5.13 -18.09 10.95
CA LYS A 390 6.40 -18.26 11.64
C LYS A 390 6.35 -19.47 12.56
N LEU A 391 7.26 -20.41 12.37
CA LEU A 391 7.42 -21.54 13.26
C LEU A 391 8.50 -21.21 14.29
N ALA A 392 8.14 -21.10 15.55
CA ALA A 392 9.05 -20.71 16.63
C ALA A 392 9.92 -19.46 16.33
N GLY A 393 9.32 -18.44 15.66
CA GLY A 393 10.02 -17.23 15.28
C GLY A 393 10.77 -17.27 13.93
N TYR A 394 10.96 -18.45 13.36
CA TYR A 394 11.56 -18.64 12.04
C TYR A 394 10.52 -18.41 10.93
N GLN A 395 10.87 -17.61 9.93
CA GLN A 395 10.06 -17.39 8.73
C GLN A 395 10.55 -18.31 7.60
N PRO A 396 9.82 -19.40 7.27
CA PRO A 396 10.22 -20.27 6.19
C PRO A 396 10.06 -19.58 4.82
N LEU A 397 10.96 -19.90 3.90
CA LEU A 397 10.91 -19.45 2.49
C LEU A 397 10.17 -20.46 1.59
N SER A 398 9.72 -21.56 2.12
CA SER A 398 8.96 -22.62 1.43
C SER A 398 7.83 -23.11 2.32
N ASP A 399 6.84 -23.75 1.72
CA ASP A 399 5.75 -24.38 2.48
C ASP A 399 6.29 -25.56 3.32
N ILE A 400 6.35 -25.37 4.62
CA ILE A 400 6.71 -26.38 5.62
C ILE A 400 5.50 -26.84 6.43
N SER A 401 4.28 -26.45 6.08
CA SER A 401 3.05 -26.75 6.84
C SER A 401 2.80 -28.25 6.99
N THR A 402 3.19 -29.02 5.99
CA THR A 402 3.07 -30.49 6.04
C THR A 402 4.15 -31.10 6.92
N ILE A 403 5.42 -30.73 6.71
CA ILE A 403 6.53 -31.33 7.48
C ILE A 403 6.50 -30.92 8.95
N SER A 404 6.03 -29.72 9.28
CA SER A 404 5.90 -29.26 10.66
C SER A 404 4.90 -30.09 11.48
N LYS A 405 3.96 -30.77 10.83
CA LYS A 405 2.99 -31.66 11.50
C LYS A 405 3.60 -32.94 12.08
N ILE A 406 4.90 -33.15 11.93
CA ILE A 406 5.58 -34.28 12.54
C ILE A 406 5.51 -34.23 14.08
N ASP A 407 5.32 -33.02 14.66
CA ASP A 407 5.09 -32.87 16.09
C ASP A 407 3.77 -33.49 16.57
N LEU A 408 2.77 -33.59 15.69
CA LEU A 408 1.51 -34.29 16.01
C LEU A 408 1.71 -35.78 16.18
N ASP A 409 2.63 -36.42 15.40
CA ASP A 409 3.00 -37.80 15.60
C ASP A 409 3.73 -37.97 16.95
N MET A 410 4.57 -36.99 17.34
CA MET A 410 5.21 -37.00 18.66
C MET A 410 4.19 -36.83 19.79
N ALA A 411 3.20 -35.96 19.61
CA ALA A 411 2.11 -35.78 20.59
C ALA A 411 1.31 -37.11 20.78
N GLN A 412 1.06 -37.85 19.69
CA GLN A 412 0.42 -39.18 19.78
C GLN A 412 1.26 -40.18 20.59
N ILE A 413 2.58 -40.18 20.36
CA ILE A 413 3.50 -41.01 21.15
C ILE A 413 3.42 -40.65 22.63
N LEU A 414 3.54 -39.36 22.96
CA LEU A 414 3.50 -38.91 24.36
C LEU A 414 2.18 -39.26 25.06
N ASN A 415 1.05 -39.08 24.38
CA ASN A 415 -0.25 -39.47 24.90
C ASN A 415 -0.36 -40.99 25.15
N ALA A 416 0.10 -41.79 24.19
CA ALA A 416 0.07 -43.27 24.32
C ALA A 416 0.98 -43.74 25.46
N VAL A 417 2.19 -43.22 25.57
CA VAL A 417 3.12 -43.49 26.65
C VAL A 417 2.55 -43.09 28.01
N GLY A 418 1.91 -41.90 28.10
CA GLY A 418 1.29 -41.39 29.31
C GLY A 418 0.21 -42.29 29.92
N VAL A 419 -0.44 -43.13 29.08
CA VAL A 419 -1.44 -44.11 29.50
C VAL A 419 -0.90 -45.57 29.46
N GLY A 420 0.42 -45.77 29.31
CA GLY A 420 1.06 -47.08 29.27
C GLY A 420 0.81 -47.89 27.99
N ASN A 421 0.27 -47.30 26.94
CA ASN A 421 0.00 -48.00 25.66
C ASN A 421 1.20 -47.92 24.72
N TYR A 422 2.24 -48.68 25.02
CA TYR A 422 3.48 -48.67 24.24
C TYR A 422 3.32 -49.24 22.82
N ALA A 423 2.31 -50.10 22.57
CA ALA A 423 2.03 -50.63 21.25
C ALA A 423 1.54 -49.51 20.30
N GLU A 424 0.65 -48.64 20.76
CA GLU A 424 0.19 -47.48 19.97
C GLU A 424 1.29 -46.42 19.81
N ALA A 425 2.10 -46.20 20.83
CA ALA A 425 3.27 -45.33 20.74
C ALA A 425 4.26 -45.81 19.67
N ALA A 426 4.57 -47.11 19.65
CA ALA A 426 5.44 -47.72 18.62
C ALA A 426 4.85 -47.62 17.21
N LYS A 427 3.53 -47.74 17.08
CA LYS A 427 2.83 -47.56 15.82
C LYS A 427 2.92 -46.10 15.31
N ALA A 428 2.67 -45.11 16.16
CA ALA A 428 2.82 -43.71 15.81
C ALA A 428 4.26 -43.34 15.41
N TYR A 429 5.25 -43.90 16.11
CA TYR A 429 6.67 -43.72 15.80
C TYR A 429 7.06 -44.29 14.43
N ASN A 430 6.63 -45.51 14.11
CA ASN A 430 7.04 -46.20 12.89
C ASN A 430 6.20 -45.87 11.66
N ASN A 431 4.91 -45.59 11.85
CA ASN A 431 3.97 -45.42 10.75
C ASN A 431 3.41 -44.02 10.61
N GLY A 432 3.57 -43.11 11.55
CA GLY A 432 3.06 -41.71 11.55
C GLY A 432 1.99 -41.41 10.50
N THR A 433 1.07 -40.58 10.77
CA THR A 433 -0.04 -40.29 9.81
C THR A 433 -0.13 -38.82 9.41
N ASN A 434 0.62 -37.97 10.09
CA ASN A 434 0.46 -36.50 9.91
C ASN A 434 1.35 -35.94 8.80
N VAL A 435 2.44 -36.64 8.43
CA VAL A 435 3.34 -36.23 7.34
C VAL A 435 3.45 -37.39 6.31
N PRO A 436 2.87 -37.22 5.09
CA PRO A 436 2.93 -38.26 4.06
C PRO A 436 4.38 -38.66 3.71
N GLY A 437 4.67 -39.93 3.81
CA GLY A 437 5.98 -40.49 3.44
C GLY A 437 7.14 -40.23 4.41
N ILE A 438 6.90 -39.54 5.54
CA ILE A 438 7.90 -39.27 6.57
C ILE A 438 7.34 -39.69 7.92
N THR A 439 8.13 -40.47 8.67
CA THR A 439 7.82 -40.87 10.06
C THR A 439 8.97 -40.50 10.97
N LEU A 440 8.75 -40.44 12.27
CA LEU A 440 9.83 -40.21 13.24
C LEU A 440 10.93 -41.28 13.12
N ALA A 441 10.57 -42.54 12.86
CA ALA A 441 11.52 -43.60 12.60
C ALA A 441 12.31 -43.36 11.29
N SER A 442 11.65 -42.95 10.20
CA SER A 442 12.30 -42.72 8.91
C SER A 442 13.24 -41.54 8.91
N MET A 443 13.04 -40.56 9.78
CA MET A 443 13.93 -39.36 9.90
C MET A 443 15.36 -39.82 10.27
N SER A 444 15.52 -40.79 11.14
CA SER A 444 16.84 -41.32 11.49
C SER A 444 17.51 -42.02 10.31
N THR A 445 16.78 -42.87 9.59
CA THR A 445 17.33 -43.64 8.45
C THR A 445 17.62 -42.71 7.26
N THR A 446 16.80 -41.71 7.02
CA THR A 446 17.01 -40.71 5.95
C THR A 446 18.26 -39.89 6.24
N ALA A 447 18.45 -39.43 7.48
CA ALA A 447 19.65 -38.69 7.88
C ALA A 447 20.91 -39.53 7.70
N GLN A 448 20.91 -40.78 8.10
CA GLN A 448 22.03 -41.67 7.90
C GLN A 448 22.39 -41.90 6.41
N ALA A 449 21.39 -42.14 5.57
CA ALA A 449 21.61 -42.29 4.12
C ALA A 449 22.23 -41.06 3.47
N THR A 450 21.82 -39.89 3.89
CA THR A 450 22.40 -38.62 3.40
C THR A 450 23.84 -38.44 3.87
N MET A 451 24.12 -38.76 5.10
CA MET A 451 25.47 -38.64 5.68
C MET A 451 26.48 -39.59 5.02
N VAL A 452 26.09 -40.83 4.72
CA VAL A 452 26.96 -41.82 4.05
C VAL A 452 27.34 -41.38 2.63
N ASN A 453 26.49 -40.66 1.94
CA ASN A 453 26.69 -40.32 0.53
C ASN A 453 27.27 -38.92 0.28
N CYS A 454 27.54 -38.12 1.29
CA CYS A 454 27.93 -36.70 1.07
C CYS A 454 29.46 -36.48 1.04
N GLY A 455 30.31 -37.44 1.29
CA GLY A 455 31.77 -37.33 1.19
C GLY A 455 32.38 -36.24 2.05
N ALA A 456 33.60 -35.76 1.68
CA ALA A 456 34.36 -34.75 2.43
C ALA A 456 33.76 -33.34 2.50
N ARG A 457 32.68 -33.10 1.79
CA ARG A 457 31.93 -31.82 1.80
C ARG A 457 30.56 -31.95 2.47
N CYS A 458 30.40 -32.91 3.33
CA CYS A 458 29.14 -33.14 4.02
C CYS A 458 28.86 -31.97 4.97
N PRO A 459 27.73 -31.24 4.82
CA PRO A 459 27.35 -30.18 5.75
C PRO A 459 27.02 -30.72 7.16
N TYR A 460 26.94 -32.03 7.33
CA TYR A 460 26.61 -32.70 8.60
C TYR A 460 27.84 -33.28 9.29
N SER A 461 29.05 -32.73 9.08
CA SER A 461 30.29 -33.20 9.66
C SER A 461 30.38 -33.11 11.20
N THR A 462 29.32 -32.65 11.86
CA THR A 462 29.22 -32.48 13.32
C THR A 462 28.29 -33.48 14.01
N PHE A 463 27.79 -34.49 13.31
CA PHE A 463 27.03 -35.59 13.94
C PHE A 463 27.88 -36.85 14.10
#